data_0783726b5fba0b818fce06c4d8d5750a
#
_entry.id   0783726b5fba0b818fce06c4d8d5750a
#
_cell.length_a   1.000
_cell.length_b   1.000
_cell.length_c   1.000
_cell.angle_alpha   90.00
_cell.angle_beta   90.00
_cell.angle_gamma   90.00
#
_symmetry.space_group_name_H-M   'P 1'
#
loop_
_entity.id
_entity.type
_entity.pdbx_description
1 polymer ?
#
loop_
_entity_poly.entity_id
_entity_poly.type
_entity_poly.pdbx_seq_one_letter_code
_entity_poly.pdbx_strand_id
1 'polypeptide(L)'
;MSVDNKTESALTIPLSTQAIEIITELMKFNVENSPYLLPSTRSTTTGYIPDNYLNDPIMHMVQPLMGDVLHFTIHDLRRTMRTHLSKLGVNRFVAERCLNHKISDVEGIYDAHDYLEERRVALTNWADFLTACEVRANS
;
A
#
# COMPACT_ATOMS: atom_id res chain seq x y z
N MET A 1 -9.52 29.68 -15.85
CA MET A 1 -9.28 28.23 -15.77
C MET A 1 -8.66 27.94 -14.42
N SER A 2 -9.44 27.47 -13.48
CA SER A 2 -8.97 27.08 -12.16
C SER A 2 -8.28 25.73 -12.30
N VAL A 3 -6.97 25.71 -12.16
CA VAL A 3 -6.21 24.47 -11.97
C VAL A 3 -6.40 24.12 -10.51
N ASP A 4 -7.18 23.09 -10.21
CA ASP A 4 -7.25 22.50 -8.88
C ASP A 4 -5.86 21.96 -8.53
N ASN A 5 -5.03 22.80 -7.96
CA ASN A 5 -3.86 22.40 -7.21
C ASN A 5 -4.35 21.74 -5.92
N LYS A 6 -4.72 20.46 -5.99
CA LYS A 6 -4.61 19.59 -4.84
C LYS A 6 -3.13 19.55 -4.49
N THR A 7 -2.71 20.37 -3.55
CA THR A 7 -1.48 20.19 -2.80
C THR A 7 -1.62 18.89 -2.02
N GLU A 8 -1.35 17.77 -2.69
CA GLU A 8 -1.11 16.52 -2.00
C GLU A 8 0.19 16.72 -1.24
N SER A 9 0.08 16.92 0.07
CA SER A 9 1.25 16.94 0.93
C SER A 9 1.96 15.60 0.79
N ALA A 10 3.27 15.63 0.56
CA ALA A 10 4.09 14.43 0.48
C ALA A 10 3.86 13.58 1.73
N LEU A 11 3.52 12.30 1.55
CA LEU A 11 3.34 11.36 2.64
C LEU A 11 4.62 10.55 2.82
N THR A 12 5.22 10.64 4.00
CA THR A 12 6.32 9.75 4.38
C THR A 12 5.75 8.42 4.87
N ILE A 13 6.14 7.32 4.23
CA ILE A 13 5.71 5.97 4.60
C ILE A 13 6.90 5.21 5.17
N PRO A 14 6.88 4.77 6.44
CA PRO A 14 7.91 3.90 6.98
C PRO A 14 7.80 2.52 6.33
N LEU A 15 8.93 1.97 5.89
CA LEU A 15 8.98 0.68 5.22
C LEU A 15 9.47 -0.40 6.20
N SER A 16 8.83 -1.57 6.17
CA SER A 16 9.34 -2.79 6.81
C SER A 16 10.50 -3.37 6.00
N THR A 17 11.28 -4.27 6.58
CA THR A 17 12.38 -4.97 5.90
C THR A 17 11.87 -5.71 4.65
N GLN A 18 10.75 -6.41 4.77
CA GLN A 18 10.11 -7.14 3.66
C GLN A 18 9.68 -6.20 2.52
N ALA A 19 9.13 -5.02 2.87
CA ALA A 19 8.78 -4.03 1.87
C ALA A 19 10.01 -3.46 1.15
N ILE A 20 11.11 -3.23 1.87
CA ILE A 20 12.38 -2.79 1.28
C ILE A 20 12.92 -3.83 0.29
N GLU A 21 12.86 -5.11 0.63
CA GLU A 21 13.28 -6.21 -0.25
C GLU A 21 12.47 -6.23 -1.53
N ILE A 22 11.12 -6.16 -1.44
CA ILE A 22 10.23 -6.12 -2.61
C ILE A 22 10.51 -4.89 -3.49
N ILE A 23 10.66 -3.72 -2.88
CA ILE A 23 10.96 -2.48 -3.62
C ILE A 23 12.33 -2.58 -4.31
N THR A 24 13.32 -3.15 -3.64
CA THR A 24 14.66 -3.35 -4.22
C THR A 24 14.61 -4.27 -5.44
N GLU A 25 13.81 -5.35 -5.38
CA GLU A 25 13.58 -6.21 -6.55
C GLU A 25 12.87 -5.46 -7.68
N LEU A 26 11.82 -4.69 -7.37
CA LEU A 26 11.12 -3.88 -8.37
C LEU A 26 12.03 -2.86 -9.06
N MET A 27 12.95 -2.26 -8.33
CA MET A 27 13.89 -1.28 -8.89
C MET A 27 14.83 -1.89 -9.95
N LYS A 28 15.07 -3.18 -9.94
CA LYS A 28 15.86 -3.87 -11.00
C LYS A 28 15.18 -3.83 -12.37
N PHE A 29 13.85 -3.68 -12.38
CA PHE A 29 13.04 -3.58 -13.60
C PHE A 29 12.69 -2.14 -13.97
N ASN A 30 13.24 -1.15 -13.23
CA ASN A 30 12.94 0.24 -13.49
C ASN A 30 13.56 0.69 -14.82
N VAL A 31 12.86 1.59 -15.51
CA VAL A 31 13.35 2.23 -16.72
C VAL A 31 14.39 3.27 -16.33
N GLU A 32 15.55 3.28 -17.02
CA GLU A 32 16.61 4.26 -16.76
C GLU A 32 16.06 5.69 -16.71
N ASN A 33 16.44 6.40 -15.63
CA ASN A 33 16.06 7.79 -15.36
C ASN A 33 14.58 8.03 -15.03
N SER A 34 13.77 7.00 -14.76
CA SER A 34 12.42 7.23 -14.26
C SER A 34 12.44 7.61 -12.77
N PRO A 35 11.76 8.70 -12.36
CA PRO A 35 11.60 9.03 -10.95
C PRO A 35 10.55 8.16 -10.23
N TYR A 36 9.86 7.29 -10.97
CA TYR A 36 8.76 6.46 -10.45
C TYR A 36 9.22 5.03 -10.20
N LEU A 37 8.77 4.44 -9.11
CA LEU A 37 8.98 3.02 -8.80
C LEU A 37 8.28 2.10 -9.81
N LEU A 38 7.10 2.50 -10.27
CA LEU A 38 6.30 1.80 -11.27
C LEU A 38 6.10 2.70 -12.50
N PRO A 39 7.13 2.82 -13.35
CA PRO A 39 7.04 3.66 -14.53
C PRO A 39 6.09 3.04 -15.56
N SER A 40 5.38 3.86 -16.30
CA SER A 40 4.61 3.40 -17.45
C SER A 40 5.53 3.26 -18.67
N THR A 41 5.51 2.08 -19.29
CA THR A 41 6.19 1.84 -20.58
C THR A 41 5.36 2.32 -21.77
N ARG A 42 4.09 2.65 -21.57
CA ARG A 42 3.21 3.26 -22.56
C ARG A 42 3.33 4.77 -22.47
N SER A 43 3.14 5.46 -23.60
CA SER A 43 3.07 6.92 -23.61
C SER A 43 1.84 7.38 -22.82
N THR A 44 2.04 7.67 -21.54
CA THR A 44 1.03 8.24 -20.64
C THR A 44 1.42 9.66 -20.28
N THR A 45 0.44 10.51 -20.04
CA THR A 45 0.66 11.90 -19.63
C THR A 45 1.34 11.98 -18.25
N THR A 46 1.21 10.94 -17.42
CA THR A 46 1.71 10.90 -16.03
C THR A 46 3.10 10.27 -15.91
N GLY A 47 3.51 9.40 -16.85
CA GLY A 47 4.78 8.69 -16.80
C GLY A 47 4.81 7.49 -15.80
N TYR A 48 3.74 7.22 -15.09
CA TYR A 48 3.62 6.10 -14.13
C TYR A 48 2.36 5.27 -14.39
N ILE A 49 2.31 4.07 -13.81
CA ILE A 49 1.17 3.16 -13.91
C ILE A 49 -0.01 3.71 -13.09
N PRO A 50 -1.21 3.89 -13.68
CA PRO A 50 -2.39 4.34 -12.94
C PRO A 50 -2.80 3.37 -11.82
N ASP A 51 -3.43 3.88 -10.77
CA ASP A 51 -3.78 3.13 -9.55
C ASP A 51 -4.65 1.89 -9.83
N ASN A 52 -5.54 1.95 -10.82
CA ASN A 52 -6.44 0.85 -11.16
C ASN A 52 -5.80 -0.19 -12.08
N TYR A 53 -4.65 0.09 -12.68
CA TYR A 53 -4.00 -0.79 -13.65
C TYR A 53 -3.61 -2.14 -13.04
N LEU A 54 -3.20 -2.16 -11.78
CA LEU A 54 -2.75 -3.38 -11.10
C LEU A 54 -3.88 -4.40 -10.86
N ASN A 55 -5.15 -4.02 -11.01
CA ASN A 55 -6.26 -4.97 -10.92
C ASN A 55 -6.26 -5.95 -12.10
N ASP A 56 -5.88 -5.53 -13.30
CA ASP A 56 -5.81 -6.42 -14.48
C ASP A 56 -4.78 -7.55 -14.30
N PRO A 57 -3.50 -7.29 -13.93
CA PRO A 57 -2.55 -8.37 -13.60
C PRO A 57 -3.02 -9.27 -12.47
N ILE A 58 -3.66 -8.74 -11.43
CA ILE A 58 -4.22 -9.57 -10.35
C ILE A 58 -5.27 -10.51 -10.90
N MET A 59 -6.24 -10.01 -11.68
CA MET A 59 -7.31 -10.81 -12.24
C MET A 59 -6.80 -11.89 -13.21
N HIS A 60 -5.86 -11.56 -14.09
CA HIS A 60 -5.47 -12.42 -15.20
C HIS A 60 -4.23 -13.26 -14.92
N MET A 61 -3.36 -12.88 -14.01
CA MET A 61 -2.10 -13.56 -13.74
C MET A 61 -2.04 -14.19 -12.36
N VAL A 62 -2.55 -13.53 -11.32
CA VAL A 62 -2.45 -14.00 -9.94
C VAL A 62 -3.65 -14.85 -9.55
N GLN A 63 -4.86 -14.35 -9.79
CA GLN A 63 -6.11 -15.01 -9.41
C GLN A 63 -6.22 -16.48 -9.92
N PRO A 64 -5.86 -16.81 -11.17
CA PRO A 64 -5.93 -18.20 -11.66
C PRO A 64 -5.01 -19.17 -10.92
N LEU A 65 -3.97 -18.68 -10.26
CA LEU A 65 -3.02 -19.48 -9.49
C LEU A 65 -3.48 -19.74 -8.05
N MET A 66 -4.55 -19.08 -7.60
CA MET A 66 -4.98 -19.09 -6.20
C MET A 66 -6.11 -20.09 -5.90
N GLY A 67 -6.44 -20.97 -6.84
CA GLY A 67 -7.45 -22.04 -6.65
C GLY A 67 -8.82 -21.45 -6.31
N ASP A 68 -9.40 -21.88 -5.19
CA ASP A 68 -10.77 -21.54 -4.77
C ASP A 68 -10.88 -20.14 -4.10
N VAL A 69 -9.83 -19.34 -4.13
CA VAL A 69 -9.89 -17.98 -3.58
C VAL A 69 -10.81 -17.13 -4.45
N LEU A 70 -11.82 -16.52 -3.82
CA LEU A 70 -12.76 -15.63 -4.49
C LEU A 70 -12.03 -14.44 -5.13
N HIS A 71 -12.62 -13.92 -6.21
CA HIS A 71 -12.09 -12.73 -6.88
C HIS A 71 -11.86 -11.57 -5.89
N PHE A 72 -10.69 -10.94 -6.00
CA PHE A 72 -10.32 -9.80 -5.17
C PHE A 72 -9.59 -8.74 -5.99
N THR A 73 -9.59 -7.53 -5.47
CA THR A 73 -8.97 -6.34 -6.05
C THR A 73 -7.89 -5.79 -5.11
N ILE A 74 -7.12 -4.81 -5.57
CA ILE A 74 -6.20 -4.03 -4.71
C ILE A 74 -6.94 -3.42 -3.51
N HIS A 75 -8.18 -2.96 -3.73
CA HIS A 75 -8.99 -2.40 -2.65
C HIS A 75 -9.33 -3.43 -1.57
N ASP A 76 -9.55 -4.68 -1.95
CA ASP A 76 -9.82 -5.76 -0.99
C ASP A 76 -8.58 -6.12 -0.17
N LEU A 77 -7.38 -6.10 -0.77
CA LEU A 77 -6.12 -6.24 -0.04
C LEU A 77 -5.97 -5.12 1.01
N ARG A 78 -6.31 -3.90 0.64
CA ARG A 78 -6.30 -2.74 1.53
C ARG A 78 -7.29 -2.91 2.69
N ARG A 79 -8.51 -3.38 2.43
CA ARG A 79 -9.52 -3.69 3.46
C ARG A 79 -9.05 -4.80 4.40
N THR A 80 -8.42 -5.83 3.85
CA THR A 80 -7.84 -6.94 4.62
C THR A 80 -6.78 -6.42 5.58
N MET A 81 -5.83 -5.63 5.08
CA MET A 81 -4.82 -4.99 5.92
C MET A 81 -5.47 -4.16 7.04
N ARG A 82 -6.45 -3.31 6.71
CA ARG A 82 -7.15 -2.48 7.70
C ARG A 82 -7.76 -3.31 8.84
N THR A 83 -8.40 -4.42 8.47
CA THR A 83 -9.03 -5.34 9.43
C THR A 83 -7.99 -6.00 10.33
N HIS A 84 -6.88 -6.47 9.76
CA HIS A 84 -5.82 -7.14 10.50
C HIS A 84 -5.02 -6.19 11.38
N LEU A 85 -4.79 -4.95 10.99
CA LEU A 85 -4.19 -3.94 11.87
C LEU A 85 -5.00 -3.77 13.15
N SER A 86 -6.33 -3.78 13.06
CA SER A 86 -7.18 -3.75 14.26
C SER A 86 -7.02 -5.01 15.11
N LYS A 87 -6.93 -6.20 14.50
CA LYS A 87 -6.69 -7.46 15.23
C LYS A 87 -5.32 -7.51 15.91
N LEU A 88 -4.34 -6.85 15.33
CA LEU A 88 -3.00 -6.68 15.90
C LEU A 88 -2.93 -5.60 16.99
N GLY A 89 -4.07 -5.01 17.36
CA GLY A 89 -4.16 -4.03 18.44
C GLY A 89 -3.68 -2.62 18.04
N VAL A 90 -3.52 -2.35 16.73
CA VAL A 90 -3.12 -1.02 16.25
C VAL A 90 -4.23 -0.01 16.48
N ASN A 91 -3.88 1.13 17.05
CA ASN A 91 -4.80 2.24 17.26
C ASN A 91 -5.49 2.66 15.96
N ARG A 92 -6.79 3.01 16.03
CA ARG A 92 -7.60 3.38 14.86
C ARG A 92 -6.95 4.50 14.03
N PHE A 93 -6.48 5.56 14.66
CA PHE A 93 -5.88 6.70 13.95
C PHE A 93 -4.58 6.31 13.23
N VAL A 94 -3.74 5.50 13.88
CA VAL A 94 -2.52 4.95 13.27
C VAL A 94 -2.86 4.07 12.08
N ALA A 95 -3.85 3.19 12.18
CA ALA A 95 -4.28 2.31 11.10
C ALA A 95 -4.81 3.09 9.89
N GLU A 96 -5.62 4.15 10.11
CA GLU A 96 -6.09 5.02 9.02
C GLU A 96 -4.93 5.77 8.36
N ARG A 97 -3.96 6.25 9.14
CA ARG A 97 -2.76 6.91 8.62
C ARG A 97 -1.85 5.96 7.84
N CYS A 98 -1.72 4.68 8.24
CA CYS A 98 -1.02 3.66 7.46
C CYS A 98 -1.60 3.49 6.05
N LEU A 99 -2.91 3.69 5.92
CA LEU A 99 -3.63 3.56 4.66
C LEU A 99 -3.83 4.90 3.92
N ASN A 100 -3.26 5.99 4.41
CA ASN A 100 -3.47 7.33 3.87
C ASN A 100 -4.96 7.69 3.74
N HIS A 101 -5.79 7.18 4.66
CA HIS A 101 -7.19 7.58 4.71
C HIS A 101 -7.32 8.96 5.34
N LYS A 102 -8.15 9.79 4.75
CA LYS A 102 -8.56 11.05 5.40
C LYS A 102 -9.43 10.71 6.61
N ILE A 103 -9.02 11.17 7.78
CA ILE A 103 -9.83 11.06 8.98
C ILE A 103 -10.85 12.20 8.91
N SER A 104 -12.10 11.86 8.63
CA SER A 104 -13.19 12.83 8.38
C SER A 104 -13.91 13.29 9.63
N ASP A 105 -13.57 12.75 10.79
CA ASP A 105 -14.19 13.11 12.06
C ASP A 105 -13.66 14.46 12.58
N VAL A 106 -14.46 15.15 13.39
CA VAL A 106 -14.09 16.43 14.01
C VAL A 106 -12.77 16.33 14.78
N GLU A 107 -12.46 15.17 15.34
CA GLU A 107 -11.19 14.87 16.01
C GLU A 107 -9.99 14.85 15.03
N GLY A 108 -10.19 14.38 13.79
CA GLY A 108 -9.13 14.34 12.76
C GLY A 108 -8.72 15.72 12.23
N ILE A 109 -9.56 16.74 12.40
CA ILE A 109 -9.26 18.12 11.98
C ILE A 109 -8.20 18.75 12.89
N TYR A 110 -8.13 18.34 14.16
CA TYR A 110 -7.22 18.88 15.17
C TYR A 110 -5.95 18.06 15.35
N ASP A 111 -5.87 16.83 14.80
CA ASP A 111 -4.71 15.98 14.96
C ASP A 111 -3.80 16.05 13.72
N ALA A 112 -2.85 16.99 13.78
CA ALA A 112 -1.80 17.15 12.78
C ALA A 112 -0.63 16.17 12.97
N HIS A 113 -0.67 15.28 13.98
CA HIS A 113 0.39 14.34 14.25
C HIS A 113 0.45 13.24 13.16
N ASP A 114 1.64 12.96 12.65
CA ASP A 114 1.84 12.03 11.55
C ASP A 114 1.94 10.57 12.01
N TYR A 115 2.12 10.31 13.30
CA TYR A 115 2.26 8.96 13.88
C TYR A 115 3.35 8.12 13.21
N LEU A 116 4.46 8.73 12.80
CA LEU A 116 5.48 8.06 11.97
C LEU A 116 6.05 6.81 12.66
N GLU A 117 6.37 6.89 13.96
CA GLU A 117 6.94 5.76 14.70
C GLU A 117 5.89 4.68 14.99
N GLU A 118 4.68 5.08 15.34
CA GLU A 118 3.57 4.14 15.55
C GLU A 118 3.21 3.44 14.24
N ARG A 119 3.23 4.15 13.11
CA ARG A 119 3.05 3.56 11.77
C ARG A 119 4.17 2.61 11.42
N ARG A 120 5.41 2.92 11.78
CA ARG A 120 6.57 2.03 11.58
C ARG A 120 6.34 0.69 12.29
N VAL A 121 5.96 0.74 13.57
CA VAL A 121 5.67 -0.46 14.36
C VAL A 121 4.49 -1.24 13.76
N ALA A 122 3.40 -0.55 13.41
CA ALA A 122 2.21 -1.18 12.84
C ALA A 122 2.50 -1.89 11.51
N LEU A 123 3.27 -1.25 10.61
CA LEU A 123 3.62 -1.81 9.31
C LEU A 123 4.63 -2.96 9.43
N THR A 124 5.56 -2.89 10.39
CA THR A 124 6.46 -4.01 10.70
C THR A 124 5.67 -5.22 11.21
N ASN A 125 4.79 -5.04 12.19
CA ASN A 125 3.95 -6.12 12.73
C ASN A 125 3.05 -6.73 11.64
N TRP A 126 2.53 -5.92 10.73
CA TRP A 126 1.76 -6.42 9.59
C TRP A 126 2.60 -7.27 8.65
N ALA A 127 3.80 -6.83 8.31
CA ALA A 127 4.72 -7.56 7.44
C ALA A 127 5.17 -8.89 8.07
N ASP A 128 5.45 -8.90 9.37
CA ASP A 128 5.81 -10.12 10.12
C ASP A 128 4.63 -11.10 10.17
N PHE A 129 3.40 -10.58 10.33
CA PHE A 129 2.19 -11.41 10.28
C PHE A 129 2.03 -12.08 8.90
N LEU A 130 2.25 -11.36 7.80
CA LEU A 130 2.19 -11.92 6.45
C LEU A 130 3.26 -12.99 6.24
N THR A 131 4.50 -12.74 6.66
CA THR A 131 5.59 -13.72 6.62
C THR A 131 5.25 -14.99 7.40
N ALA A 132 4.65 -14.85 8.58
CA ALA A 132 4.21 -16.00 9.38
C ALA A 132 3.09 -16.80 8.69
N CYS A 133 2.18 -16.14 7.98
CA CYS A 133 1.15 -16.81 7.17
C CYS A 133 1.77 -17.59 6.00
N GLU A 134 2.74 -17.00 5.31
CA GLU A 134 3.46 -17.62 4.19
C GLU A 134 4.22 -18.88 4.64
N VAL A 135 4.94 -18.81 5.74
CA VAL A 135 5.66 -19.96 6.32
C VAL A 135 4.69 -21.11 6.64
N ARG A 136 3.52 -20.79 7.25
CA ARG A 136 2.50 -21.81 7.56
C ARG A 136 1.89 -22.47 6.32
N ALA A 137 1.72 -21.71 5.24
CA ALA A 137 1.16 -22.23 4.00
C ALA A 137 2.13 -23.18 3.28
N ASN A 138 3.45 -23.04 3.52
CA ASN A 138 4.50 -23.86 2.91
C ASN A 138 4.97 -25.04 3.80
N SER A 139 4.36 -25.22 4.98
CA SER A 139 4.65 -26.31 5.92
C SER A 139 3.63 -27.43 5.80
#